data_e41dc09d877afe4c07e3fa7b749bdadd
#
_entry.id   e41dc09d877afe4c07e3fa7b749bdadd
#
_cell.length_a   1.000
_cell.length_b   1.000
_cell.length_c   1.000
_cell.angle_alpha   90.00
_cell.angle_beta   90.00
_cell.angle_gamma   90.00
#
_symmetry.space_group_name_H-M   'P 1'
#
loop_
_entity.id
_entity.type
_entity.pdbx_description
1 polymer ?
#
loop_
_entity_poly.entity_id
_entity_poly.type
_entity_poly.pdbx_seq_one_letter_code
_entity_poly.pdbx_strand_id
1 'polypeptide(L)'
;MDGTQIDQDMITTPRGLLFPRDMDVLKPRIAGNLRRGLYENKEGDAVLRIVQPDDIVLELGGGLGFISTLIAKRSEAAHVHVYEANGALADYIKRVHAANGIENATVHHAMLGKRKATKDFHVRGNILASSTDETNGDGIIRTELVDVVNAGQQTKAIKPTVLVCDIEGGEAELLPEMDLSTLRAAVIELHPQWIGPEGVNAVFGAMMGAGLAYYPKLSTQKVVTFRRAWPLR
;
A
#
# COMPACT_ATOMS: atom_id res chain seq x y z
N MET A 1 -4.37 2.39 -36.46
CA MET A 1 -3.51 2.96 -35.42
C MET A 1 -2.56 1.87 -35.02
N ASP A 2 -1.29 2.10 -35.26
CA ASP A 2 -0.23 1.10 -35.26
C ASP A 2 0.06 0.61 -33.82
N GLY A 3 -0.07 -0.68 -33.58
CA GLY A 3 0.13 -1.31 -32.26
C GLY A 3 1.55 -1.23 -31.69
N THR A 4 2.48 -0.64 -32.42
CA THR A 4 3.89 -0.47 -32.05
C THR A 4 4.17 0.75 -31.17
N GLN A 5 3.31 1.76 -31.18
CA GLN A 5 3.54 3.01 -30.43
C GLN A 5 3.13 2.90 -28.94
N ILE A 6 2.20 2.00 -28.62
CA ILE A 6 1.73 1.76 -27.22
C ILE A 6 2.85 1.08 -26.40
N ASP A 7 3.72 0.30 -27.03
CA ASP A 7 4.76 -0.50 -26.35
C ASP A 7 5.95 0.34 -25.86
N GLN A 8 6.18 1.54 -26.43
CA GLN A 8 7.30 2.41 -26.01
C GLN A 8 6.98 3.24 -24.76
N ASP A 9 5.72 3.52 -24.49
CA ASP A 9 5.28 4.38 -23.39
C ASP A 9 4.86 3.61 -22.12
N MET A 10 4.91 2.28 -22.15
CA MET A 10 4.52 1.41 -21.04
C MET A 10 5.66 0.51 -20.58
N ILE A 11 5.65 0.19 -19.29
CA ILE A 11 6.42 -0.90 -18.71
C ILE A 11 5.46 -2.03 -18.40
N THR A 12 5.70 -3.20 -18.98
CA THR A 12 4.95 -4.42 -18.67
C THR A 12 5.73 -5.25 -17.66
N THR A 13 5.07 -5.62 -16.56
CA THR A 13 5.64 -6.53 -15.57
C THR A 13 5.43 -8.00 -15.95
N PRO A 14 6.20 -8.96 -15.38
CA PRO A 14 5.97 -10.39 -15.60
C PRO A 14 4.56 -10.87 -15.17
N ARG A 15 3.90 -10.12 -14.28
CA ARG A 15 2.51 -10.39 -13.85
C ARG A 15 1.48 -9.80 -14.82
N GLY A 16 1.92 -9.17 -15.94
CA GLY A 16 1.04 -8.58 -16.95
C GLY A 16 0.38 -7.28 -16.52
N LEU A 17 0.97 -6.55 -15.56
CA LEU A 17 0.54 -5.22 -15.18
C LEU A 17 1.28 -4.17 -16.04
N LEU A 18 0.56 -3.13 -16.44
CA LEU A 18 1.03 -2.02 -17.26
C LEU A 18 1.30 -0.79 -16.40
N PHE A 19 2.48 -0.19 -16.58
CA PHE A 19 2.89 1.03 -15.89
C PHE A 19 3.26 2.10 -16.92
N PRO A 20 2.54 3.23 -17.00
CA PRO A 20 2.91 4.35 -17.86
C PRO A 20 4.32 4.84 -17.54
N ARG A 21 5.15 5.08 -18.56
CA ARG A 21 6.48 5.66 -18.36
C ARG A 21 6.33 7.09 -17.89
N ASP A 22 6.98 7.39 -16.78
CA ASP A 22 7.06 8.70 -16.18
C ASP A 22 8.43 8.84 -15.52
N MET A 23 9.29 9.66 -16.08
CA MET A 23 10.69 9.77 -15.62
C MET A 23 10.81 10.46 -14.25
N ASP A 24 9.78 11.19 -13.84
CA ASP A 24 9.75 11.82 -12.52
C ASP A 24 9.41 10.81 -11.43
N VAL A 25 8.57 9.82 -11.74
CA VAL A 25 8.13 8.75 -10.83
C VAL A 25 8.98 7.50 -10.98
N LEU A 26 9.11 6.98 -12.22
CA LEU A 26 9.79 5.72 -12.50
C LEU A 26 11.28 5.93 -12.79
N LYS A 27 12.07 6.13 -11.76
CA LYS A 27 13.54 6.16 -11.91
C LYS A 27 14.05 4.85 -12.51
N PRO A 28 15.20 4.83 -13.22
CA PRO A 28 15.68 3.67 -13.96
C PRO A 28 15.76 2.37 -13.16
N ARG A 29 16.13 2.44 -11.87
CA ARG A 29 16.19 1.29 -10.96
C ARG A 29 14.80 0.69 -10.71
N ILE A 30 13.81 1.54 -10.46
CA ILE A 30 12.42 1.14 -10.21
C ILE A 30 11.83 0.50 -11.47
N ALA A 31 12.00 1.16 -12.63
CA ALA A 31 11.58 0.63 -13.92
C ALA A 31 12.22 -0.74 -14.24
N GLY A 32 13.50 -0.91 -13.88
CA GLY A 32 14.21 -2.18 -13.99
C GLY A 32 13.64 -3.26 -13.07
N ASN A 33 13.27 -2.92 -11.83
CA ASN A 33 12.67 -3.85 -10.88
C ASN A 33 11.27 -4.29 -11.34
N LEU A 34 10.44 -3.36 -11.84
CA LEU A 34 9.13 -3.68 -12.41
C LEU A 34 9.25 -4.69 -13.56
N ARG A 35 10.16 -4.46 -14.54
CA ARG A 35 10.37 -5.38 -15.68
C ARG A 35 10.84 -6.77 -15.25
N ARG A 36 11.63 -6.86 -14.18
CA ARG A 36 12.16 -8.14 -13.66
C ARG A 36 11.22 -8.82 -12.67
N GLY A 37 10.09 -8.18 -12.28
CA GLY A 37 9.17 -8.71 -11.27
C GLY A 37 9.75 -8.72 -9.86
N LEU A 38 10.67 -7.79 -9.56
CA LEU A 38 11.32 -7.67 -8.25
C LEU A 38 10.68 -6.61 -7.37
N TYR A 39 9.87 -5.72 -7.96
CA TYR A 39 9.18 -4.66 -7.22
C TYR A 39 8.02 -5.26 -6.43
N GLU A 40 8.00 -5.04 -5.13
CA GLU A 40 6.96 -5.52 -4.17
C GLU A 40 6.52 -6.98 -4.42
N ASN A 41 7.47 -7.85 -4.77
CA ASN A 41 7.12 -9.21 -5.16
C ASN A 41 6.66 -10.07 -3.98
N LYS A 42 7.16 -9.81 -2.76
CA LYS A 42 6.79 -10.56 -1.54
C LYS A 42 5.38 -10.20 -1.08
N GLU A 43 5.09 -8.90 -1.06
CA GLU A 43 3.76 -8.34 -0.80
C GLU A 43 2.77 -8.86 -1.85
N GLY A 44 3.15 -8.78 -3.13
CA GLY A 44 2.36 -9.31 -4.24
C GLY A 44 2.04 -10.80 -4.13
N ASP A 45 3.01 -11.62 -3.70
CA ASP A 45 2.78 -13.06 -3.46
C ASP A 45 1.85 -13.29 -2.26
N ALA A 46 1.98 -12.49 -1.20
CA ALA A 46 1.13 -12.59 -0.02
C ALA A 46 -0.32 -12.19 -0.35
N VAL A 47 -0.54 -11.04 -0.99
CA VAL A 47 -1.90 -10.55 -1.30
C VAL A 47 -2.64 -11.49 -2.25
N LEU A 48 -1.98 -12.04 -3.27
CA LEU A 48 -2.61 -12.99 -4.19
C LEU A 48 -3.05 -14.31 -3.52
N ARG A 49 -2.49 -14.65 -2.37
CA ARG A 49 -2.87 -15.85 -1.60
C ARG A 49 -3.86 -15.56 -0.49
N ILE A 50 -4.01 -14.30 -0.10
CA ILE A 50 -4.85 -13.89 1.01
C ILE A 50 -6.17 -13.31 0.53
N VAL A 51 -6.14 -12.41 -0.46
CA VAL A 51 -7.33 -11.73 -0.95
C VAL A 51 -8.25 -12.75 -1.64
N GLN A 52 -9.52 -12.66 -1.32
CA GLN A 52 -10.58 -13.53 -1.82
C GLN A 52 -11.58 -12.69 -2.63
N PRO A 53 -12.39 -13.31 -3.48
CA PRO A 53 -13.57 -12.65 -4.04
C PRO A 53 -14.41 -11.99 -2.95
N ASP A 54 -15.03 -10.87 -3.28
CA ASP A 54 -15.87 -10.06 -2.40
C ASP A 54 -15.14 -9.33 -1.25
N ASP A 55 -13.81 -9.44 -1.13
CA ASP A 55 -13.08 -8.63 -0.15
C ASP A 55 -13.14 -7.14 -0.46
N ILE A 56 -13.29 -6.34 0.60
CA ILE A 56 -13.00 -4.91 0.57
C ILE A 56 -11.59 -4.73 1.11
N VAL A 57 -10.69 -4.26 0.26
CA VAL A 57 -9.28 -4.08 0.60
C VAL A 57 -9.02 -2.61 0.93
N LEU A 58 -8.33 -2.37 2.03
CA LEU A 58 -7.77 -1.07 2.38
C LEU A 58 -6.25 -1.15 2.23
N GLU A 59 -5.70 -0.38 1.31
CA GLU A 59 -4.26 -0.22 1.10
C GLU A 59 -3.82 1.15 1.64
N LEU A 60 -2.83 1.15 2.52
CA LEU A 60 -2.18 2.31 3.10
C LEU A 60 -0.75 2.39 2.60
N GLY A 61 -0.41 3.48 1.90
CA GLY A 61 0.83 3.61 1.16
C GLY A 61 0.72 2.95 -0.21
N GLY A 62 0.09 3.64 -1.16
CA GLY A 62 -0.17 3.09 -2.50
C GLY A 62 1.07 2.99 -3.38
N GLY A 63 2.12 3.76 -3.08
CA GLY A 63 3.38 3.77 -3.82
C GLY A 63 3.18 3.99 -5.32
N LEU A 64 3.55 3.00 -6.13
CA LEU A 64 3.32 3.04 -7.59
C LEU A 64 1.94 2.48 -8.00
N GLY A 65 1.12 2.03 -7.07
CA GLY A 65 -0.13 1.33 -7.37
C GLY A 65 0.05 -0.11 -7.81
N PHE A 66 1.21 -0.73 -7.49
CA PHE A 66 1.48 -2.11 -7.89
C PHE A 66 0.54 -3.08 -7.19
N ILE A 67 0.43 -2.99 -5.87
CA ILE A 67 -0.39 -3.90 -5.06
C ILE A 67 -1.88 -3.73 -5.34
N SER A 68 -2.40 -2.49 -5.33
CA SER A 68 -3.81 -2.22 -5.65
C SER A 68 -4.20 -2.70 -7.03
N THR A 69 -3.35 -2.43 -8.04
CA THR A 69 -3.58 -2.90 -9.41
C THR A 69 -3.56 -4.44 -9.49
N LEU A 70 -2.60 -5.08 -8.80
CA LEU A 70 -2.48 -6.53 -8.76
C LEU A 70 -3.72 -7.17 -8.14
N ILE A 71 -4.17 -6.65 -6.99
CA ILE A 71 -5.37 -7.11 -6.31
C ILE A 71 -6.60 -6.91 -7.20
N ALA A 72 -6.85 -5.70 -7.66
CA ALA A 72 -8.04 -5.36 -8.43
C ALA A 72 -8.13 -6.17 -9.75
N LYS A 73 -6.98 -6.49 -10.36
CA LYS A 73 -6.93 -7.21 -11.64
C LYS A 73 -6.97 -8.73 -11.49
N ARG A 74 -6.55 -9.29 -10.34
CA ARG A 74 -6.24 -10.73 -10.22
C ARG A 74 -7.02 -11.47 -9.13
N SER A 75 -7.62 -10.77 -8.16
CA SER A 75 -8.22 -11.41 -6.99
C SER A 75 -9.75 -11.35 -6.93
N GLU A 76 -10.39 -10.69 -7.90
CA GLU A 76 -11.84 -10.49 -7.91
C GLU A 76 -12.37 -9.78 -6.64
N ALA A 77 -11.51 -8.99 -5.97
CA ALA A 77 -11.91 -8.19 -4.81
C ALA A 77 -13.08 -7.26 -5.18
N ALA A 78 -14.02 -7.11 -4.26
CA ALA A 78 -15.19 -6.24 -4.48
C ALA A 78 -14.75 -4.79 -4.68
N HIS A 79 -13.83 -4.31 -3.87
CA HIS A 79 -13.27 -2.96 -4.01
C HIS A 79 -11.91 -2.82 -3.34
N VAL A 80 -11.06 -1.93 -3.88
CA VAL A 80 -9.76 -1.56 -3.29
C VAL A 80 -9.74 -0.06 -2.99
N HIS A 81 -9.63 0.31 -1.71
CA HIS A 81 -9.41 1.69 -1.28
C HIS A 81 -7.92 1.91 -1.06
N VAL A 82 -7.32 2.83 -1.81
CA VAL A 82 -5.89 3.16 -1.72
C VAL A 82 -5.74 4.54 -1.10
N TYR A 83 -4.98 4.65 -0.03
CA TYR A 83 -4.57 5.92 0.57
C TYR A 83 -3.10 6.19 0.26
N GLU A 84 -2.86 7.31 -0.42
CA GLU A 84 -1.52 7.75 -0.78
C GLU A 84 -1.35 9.23 -0.41
N ALA A 85 -0.30 9.52 0.36
CA ALA A 85 -0.04 10.86 0.86
C ALA A 85 0.63 11.76 -0.18
N ASN A 86 1.45 11.17 -1.06
CA ASN A 86 2.13 11.91 -2.11
C ASN A 86 1.19 12.15 -3.30
N GLY A 87 0.87 13.42 -3.56
CA GLY A 87 -0.06 13.79 -4.64
C GLY A 87 0.38 13.32 -6.02
N ALA A 88 1.68 13.37 -6.32
CA ALA A 88 2.20 12.89 -7.60
C ALA A 88 2.06 11.36 -7.75
N LEU A 89 2.25 10.61 -6.65
CA LEU A 89 2.02 9.16 -6.65
C LEU A 89 0.53 8.84 -6.73
N ALA A 90 -0.33 9.54 -5.98
CA ALA A 90 -1.78 9.36 -6.07
C ALA A 90 -2.30 9.54 -7.50
N ASP A 91 -1.82 10.55 -8.23
CA ASP A 91 -2.18 10.76 -9.63
C ASP A 91 -1.54 9.72 -10.56
N TYR A 92 -0.34 9.26 -10.23
CA TYR A 92 0.30 8.19 -10.97
C TYR A 92 -0.46 6.85 -10.82
N ILE A 93 -0.90 6.50 -9.61
CA ILE A 93 -1.72 5.31 -9.33
C ILE A 93 -2.99 5.33 -10.20
N LYS A 94 -3.69 6.46 -10.29
CA LYS A 94 -4.90 6.59 -11.14
C LYS A 94 -4.59 6.29 -12.61
N ARG A 95 -3.43 6.75 -13.13
CA ARG A 95 -2.98 6.44 -14.49
C ARG A 95 -2.65 4.95 -14.67
N VAL A 96 -2.01 4.33 -13.67
CA VAL A 96 -1.74 2.88 -13.66
C VAL A 96 -3.04 2.09 -13.66
N HIS A 97 -4.01 2.45 -12.81
CA HIS A 97 -5.34 1.83 -12.78
C HIS A 97 -6.02 1.93 -14.15
N ALA A 98 -6.05 3.13 -14.76
CA ALA A 98 -6.63 3.35 -16.08
C ALA A 98 -5.95 2.50 -17.16
N ALA A 99 -4.60 2.44 -17.18
CA ALA A 99 -3.85 1.63 -18.13
C ALA A 99 -4.11 0.12 -18.00
N ASN A 100 -4.54 -0.33 -16.82
CA ASN A 100 -4.88 -1.73 -16.54
C ASN A 100 -6.38 -2.04 -16.61
N GLY A 101 -7.24 -1.05 -16.89
CA GLY A 101 -8.69 -1.22 -16.95
C GLY A 101 -9.31 -1.50 -15.58
N ILE A 102 -8.77 -0.93 -14.51
CA ILE A 102 -9.27 -1.10 -13.15
C ILE A 102 -10.43 -0.14 -12.90
N GLU A 103 -11.59 -0.70 -12.55
CA GLU A 103 -12.82 0.05 -12.24
C GLU A 103 -13.25 -0.12 -10.77
N ASN A 104 -12.74 -1.15 -10.10
CA ASN A 104 -13.07 -1.51 -8.72
C ASN A 104 -12.03 -0.99 -7.69
N ALA A 105 -11.40 0.15 -7.96
CA ALA A 105 -10.47 0.79 -7.02
C ALA A 105 -10.72 2.30 -6.91
N THR A 106 -10.52 2.85 -5.70
CA THR A 106 -10.58 4.28 -5.43
C THR A 106 -9.28 4.74 -4.80
N VAL A 107 -8.64 5.75 -5.40
CA VAL A 107 -7.41 6.37 -4.90
C VAL A 107 -7.75 7.65 -4.15
N HIS A 108 -7.38 7.70 -2.88
CA HIS A 108 -7.53 8.84 -1.98
C HIS A 108 -6.18 9.52 -1.80
N HIS A 109 -6.05 10.78 -2.26
CA HIS A 109 -4.90 11.61 -1.93
C HIS A 109 -5.10 12.14 -0.50
N ALA A 110 -4.76 11.35 0.47
CA ALA A 110 -4.91 11.64 1.90
C ALA A 110 -4.11 10.65 2.74
N MET A 111 -3.94 10.98 4.01
CA MET A 111 -3.43 10.08 5.04
C MET A 111 -4.54 9.69 6.01
N LEU A 112 -4.41 8.53 6.66
CA LEU A 112 -5.19 8.23 7.85
C LEU A 112 -4.41 8.64 9.09
N GLY A 113 -5.14 9.06 10.12
CA GLY A 113 -4.55 9.45 11.41
C GLY A 113 -5.58 9.47 12.52
N LYS A 114 -5.13 9.70 13.74
CA LYS A 114 -5.98 9.71 14.95
C LYS A 114 -7.10 10.75 14.90
N ARG A 115 -6.85 11.91 14.28
CA ARG A 115 -7.79 13.04 14.18
C ARG A 115 -7.73 13.65 12.79
N LYS A 116 -8.84 14.21 12.35
CA LYS A 116 -8.87 15.03 11.13
C LYS A 116 -7.96 16.25 11.32
N ALA A 117 -7.06 16.46 10.36
CA ALA A 117 -6.07 17.53 10.35
C ALA A 117 -5.55 17.76 8.92
N THR A 118 -4.61 18.68 8.77
CA THR A 118 -3.66 18.71 7.67
C THR A 118 -2.27 18.53 8.25
N LYS A 119 -1.37 17.87 7.53
CA LYS A 119 0.03 17.68 7.94
C LYS A 119 0.96 18.02 6.79
N ASP A 120 2.15 18.50 7.14
CA ASP A 120 3.25 18.58 6.22
C ASP A 120 3.71 17.17 5.84
N PHE A 121 3.84 16.94 4.54
CA PHE A 121 4.36 15.72 3.96
C PHE A 121 5.61 16.05 3.14
N HIS A 122 6.72 15.43 3.47
CA HIS A 122 8.03 15.73 2.91
C HIS A 122 8.33 14.80 1.74
N VAL A 123 8.21 15.34 0.53
CA VAL A 123 8.58 14.64 -0.70
C VAL A 123 10.09 14.64 -0.85
N ARG A 124 10.67 13.46 -1.05
CA ARG A 124 12.11 13.23 -1.09
C ARG A 124 12.60 12.87 -2.48
N GLY A 125 13.93 12.88 -2.67
CA GLY A 125 14.58 12.46 -3.92
C GLY A 125 14.24 11.02 -4.33
N ASN A 126 14.17 10.13 -3.36
CA ASN A 126 13.49 8.84 -3.52
C ASN A 126 12.00 9.05 -3.17
N ILE A 127 11.18 9.24 -4.18
CA ILE A 127 9.76 9.58 -4.03
C ILE A 127 8.98 8.53 -3.20
N LEU A 128 9.42 7.27 -3.22
CA LEU A 128 8.81 6.17 -2.45
C LEU A 128 9.17 6.20 -0.96
N ALA A 129 10.26 6.89 -0.58
CA ALA A 129 10.67 7.06 0.82
C ALA A 129 10.19 8.39 1.41
N SER A 130 9.16 9.00 0.84
CA SER A 130 8.57 10.24 1.34
C SER A 130 7.73 9.97 2.58
N SER A 131 7.79 10.84 3.59
CA SER A 131 7.14 10.64 4.89
C SER A 131 6.79 11.97 5.58
N THR A 132 6.11 11.90 6.71
CA THR A 132 5.87 13.07 7.59
C THR A 132 7.04 13.37 8.52
N ASP A 133 8.08 12.54 8.55
CA ASP A 133 9.26 12.74 9.37
C ASP A 133 10.30 13.56 8.62
N GLU A 134 10.69 14.69 9.19
CA GLU A 134 11.71 15.58 8.63
C GLU A 134 13.13 14.99 8.70
N THR A 135 13.38 14.07 9.64
CA THR A 135 14.72 13.59 9.97
C THR A 135 15.14 12.34 9.22
N ASN A 136 14.19 11.59 8.67
CA ASN A 136 14.42 10.28 8.07
C ASN A 136 14.65 10.33 6.55
N GLY A 137 15.81 9.84 6.09
CA GLY A 137 16.10 9.55 4.69
C GLY A 137 16.80 10.67 3.91
N ASP A 138 16.76 10.57 2.57
CA ASP A 138 17.38 11.53 1.65
C ASP A 138 16.75 12.93 1.75
N GLY A 139 17.46 13.93 1.24
CA GLY A 139 17.06 15.34 1.32
C GLY A 139 15.61 15.59 0.83
N ILE A 140 14.91 16.45 1.57
CA ILE A 140 13.58 16.92 1.21
C ILE A 140 13.68 17.79 -0.04
N ILE A 141 12.90 17.47 -1.07
CA ILE A 141 12.81 18.26 -2.32
C ILE A 141 11.70 19.32 -2.19
N ARG A 142 10.57 18.95 -1.61
CA ARG A 142 9.43 19.83 -1.37
C ARG A 142 8.59 19.31 -0.20
N THR A 143 7.80 20.20 0.38
CA THR A 143 6.81 19.88 1.39
C THR A 143 5.43 20.19 0.83
N GLU A 144 4.49 19.28 0.99
CA GLU A 144 3.09 19.40 0.58
C GLU A 144 2.19 19.32 1.82
N LEU A 145 1.09 20.08 1.81
CA LEU A 145 0.03 19.89 2.80
C LEU A 145 -0.88 18.75 2.37
N VAL A 146 -1.04 17.76 3.22
CA VAL A 146 -1.88 16.58 2.96
C VAL A 146 -2.99 16.48 3.99
N ASP A 147 -4.19 16.19 3.52
CA ASP A 147 -5.33 15.94 4.39
C ASP A 147 -5.14 14.66 5.20
N VAL A 148 -5.39 14.76 6.51
CA VAL A 148 -5.42 13.62 7.43
C VAL A 148 -6.88 13.33 7.77
N VAL A 149 -7.34 12.13 7.43
CA VAL A 149 -8.69 11.64 7.73
C VAL A 149 -8.67 10.79 9.00
N ASN A 150 -9.71 10.87 9.83
CA ASN A 150 -9.78 10.06 11.05
C ASN A 150 -9.83 8.57 10.72
N ALA A 151 -8.84 7.81 11.16
CA ALA A 151 -8.64 6.40 10.85
C ALA A 151 -9.81 5.52 11.33
N GLY A 152 -10.22 5.67 12.59
CA GLY A 152 -11.31 4.88 13.17
C GLY A 152 -12.66 5.13 12.48
N GLN A 153 -12.96 6.40 12.13
CA GLN A 153 -14.19 6.72 11.39
C GLN A 153 -14.15 6.16 9.98
N GLN A 154 -13.00 6.29 9.31
CA GLN A 154 -12.85 5.86 7.91
C GLN A 154 -12.91 4.33 7.79
N THR A 155 -12.20 3.59 8.65
CA THR A 155 -12.23 2.13 8.64
C THR A 155 -13.61 1.58 9.04
N LYS A 156 -14.31 2.25 9.96
CA LYS A 156 -15.70 1.91 10.30
C LYS A 156 -16.68 2.14 9.13
N ALA A 157 -16.42 3.14 8.30
CA ALA A 157 -17.24 3.43 7.11
C ALA A 157 -16.94 2.46 5.97
N ILE A 158 -15.66 2.21 5.68
CA ILE A 158 -15.20 1.30 4.60
C ILE A 158 -15.49 -0.16 4.96
N LYS A 159 -15.33 -0.55 6.23
CA LYS A 159 -15.41 -1.94 6.73
C LYS A 159 -14.48 -2.88 5.97
N PRO A 160 -13.18 -2.60 5.91
CA PRO A 160 -12.25 -3.42 5.15
C PRO A 160 -12.18 -4.84 5.74
N THR A 161 -12.10 -5.83 4.86
CA THR A 161 -11.90 -7.23 5.23
C THR A 161 -10.43 -7.65 5.13
N VAL A 162 -9.65 -6.94 4.31
CA VAL A 162 -8.20 -7.09 4.18
C VAL A 162 -7.52 -5.73 4.29
N LEU A 163 -6.45 -5.68 5.08
CA LEU A 163 -5.55 -4.52 5.18
C LEU A 163 -4.22 -4.85 4.48
N VAL A 164 -3.75 -3.94 3.65
CA VAL A 164 -2.36 -3.88 3.18
C VAL A 164 -1.76 -2.57 3.68
N CYS A 165 -0.59 -2.62 4.30
CA CYS A 165 0.00 -1.43 4.93
C CYS A 165 1.50 -1.39 4.69
N ASP A 166 1.96 -0.31 4.05
CA ASP A 166 3.35 0.07 3.85
C ASP A 166 3.44 1.61 3.89
N ILE A 167 3.67 2.17 5.09
CA ILE A 167 3.62 3.62 5.35
C ILE A 167 4.87 4.17 6.03
N GLU A 168 6.01 3.51 5.81
CA GLU A 168 7.35 4.02 6.13
C GLU A 168 7.49 4.53 7.59
N GLY A 169 7.01 3.73 8.56
CA GLY A 169 7.18 3.98 9.99
C GLY A 169 5.94 4.52 10.72
N GLY A 170 4.85 4.80 10.00
CA GLY A 170 3.58 5.24 10.61
C GLY A 170 2.72 4.11 11.19
N GLU A 171 3.08 2.84 10.96
CA GLU A 171 2.28 1.65 11.29
C GLU A 171 1.96 1.55 12.78
N ALA A 172 2.97 1.82 13.62
CA ALA A 172 2.87 1.66 15.07
C ALA A 172 1.88 2.64 15.71
N GLU A 173 1.79 3.87 15.18
CA GLU A 173 0.88 4.88 15.68
C GLU A 173 -0.52 4.77 15.08
N LEU A 174 -0.61 4.35 13.80
CA LEU A 174 -1.86 4.37 13.06
C LEU A 174 -2.73 3.15 13.36
N LEU A 175 -2.17 1.94 13.32
CA LEU A 175 -2.96 0.72 13.40
C LEU A 175 -3.79 0.59 14.68
N PRO A 176 -3.29 1.01 15.88
CA PRO A 176 -4.11 1.01 17.11
C PRO A 176 -5.30 1.99 17.08
N GLU A 177 -5.31 2.99 16.20
CA GLU A 177 -6.38 3.99 16.09
C GLU A 177 -7.48 3.59 15.09
N MET A 178 -7.32 2.47 14.38
CA MET A 178 -8.23 1.97 13.37
C MET A 178 -9.30 1.06 13.97
N ASP A 179 -10.49 1.03 13.38
CA ASP A 179 -11.45 -0.06 13.60
C ASP A 179 -11.07 -1.26 12.74
N LEU A 180 -10.47 -2.25 13.37
CA LEU A 180 -9.97 -3.46 12.73
C LEU A 180 -10.93 -4.66 12.87
N SER A 181 -12.15 -4.42 13.39
CA SER A 181 -13.10 -5.48 13.76
C SER A 181 -13.57 -6.33 12.58
N THR A 182 -13.61 -5.75 11.37
CA THR A 182 -14.03 -6.44 10.15
C THR A 182 -12.92 -7.19 9.44
N LEU A 183 -11.65 -6.97 9.84
CA LEU A 183 -10.52 -7.62 9.18
C LEU A 183 -10.53 -9.13 9.38
N ARG A 184 -10.31 -9.86 8.31
CA ARG A 184 -10.00 -11.30 8.31
C ARG A 184 -8.53 -11.59 8.02
N ALA A 185 -7.81 -10.64 7.38
CA ALA A 185 -6.39 -10.76 7.09
C ALA A 185 -5.72 -9.39 6.96
N ALA A 186 -4.39 -9.38 7.15
CA ALA A 186 -3.55 -8.21 6.89
C ALA A 186 -2.20 -8.63 6.33
N VAL A 187 -1.63 -7.80 5.46
CA VAL A 187 -0.24 -7.84 4.98
C VAL A 187 0.39 -6.49 5.33
N ILE A 188 1.45 -6.50 6.11
CA ILE A 188 2.07 -5.28 6.63
C ILE A 188 3.57 -5.35 6.37
N GLU A 189 4.14 -4.34 5.71
CA GLU A 189 5.58 -4.13 5.75
C GLU A 189 5.93 -3.38 7.04
N LEU A 190 6.82 -3.96 7.84
CA LEU A 190 7.33 -3.36 9.06
C LEU A 190 8.59 -2.56 8.78
N HIS A 191 8.72 -1.42 9.44
CA HIS A 191 9.90 -0.56 9.40
C HIS A 191 10.59 -0.48 10.76
N PRO A 192 11.22 -1.60 11.26
CA PRO A 192 11.79 -1.65 12.61
C PRO A 192 12.85 -0.59 12.87
N GLN A 193 13.51 -0.13 11.80
CA GLN A 193 14.50 0.95 11.89
C GLN A 193 13.88 2.30 12.31
N TRP A 194 12.58 2.50 12.07
CA TRP A 194 11.84 3.69 12.43
C TRP A 194 11.00 3.52 13.70
N ILE A 195 10.28 2.38 13.79
CA ILE A 195 9.32 2.16 14.89
C ILE A 195 9.92 1.48 16.13
N GLY A 196 11.12 0.92 16.01
CA GLY A 196 11.76 0.19 17.12
C GLY A 196 11.01 -1.07 17.57
N PRO A 197 11.51 -1.76 18.63
CA PRO A 197 10.85 -2.96 19.14
C PRO A 197 9.45 -2.69 19.72
N GLU A 198 9.26 -1.55 20.36
CA GLU A 198 7.97 -1.16 20.94
C GLU A 198 6.93 -0.94 19.85
N GLY A 199 7.32 -0.30 18.73
CA GLY A 199 6.43 -0.11 17.59
C GLY A 199 6.06 -1.44 16.92
N VAL A 200 7.00 -2.36 16.77
CA VAL A 200 6.70 -3.72 16.28
C VAL A 200 5.68 -4.39 17.19
N ASN A 201 5.87 -4.32 18.52
CA ASN A 201 4.92 -4.86 19.49
C ASN A 201 3.54 -4.20 19.39
N ALA A 202 3.47 -2.89 19.14
CA ALA A 202 2.21 -2.17 18.96
C ALA A 202 1.44 -2.67 17.73
N VAL A 203 2.13 -2.88 16.58
CA VAL A 203 1.53 -3.46 15.37
C VAL A 203 0.97 -4.86 15.64
N PHE A 204 1.78 -5.75 16.24
CA PHE A 204 1.33 -7.10 16.58
C PHE A 204 0.17 -7.07 17.58
N GLY A 205 0.25 -6.20 18.60
CA GLY A 205 -0.82 -6.01 19.59
C GLY A 205 -2.14 -5.58 18.95
N ALA A 206 -2.12 -4.64 18.01
CA ALA A 206 -3.31 -4.19 17.29
C ALA A 206 -3.94 -5.34 16.47
N MET A 207 -3.12 -6.10 15.74
CA MET A 207 -3.59 -7.23 14.94
C MET A 207 -4.17 -8.34 15.84
N MET A 208 -3.46 -8.72 16.90
CA MET A 208 -3.93 -9.74 17.86
C MET A 208 -5.18 -9.30 18.61
N GLY A 209 -5.26 -8.01 19.00
CA GLY A 209 -6.46 -7.42 19.60
C GLY A 209 -7.68 -7.46 18.70
N ALA A 210 -7.48 -7.37 17.39
CA ALA A 210 -8.51 -7.56 16.37
C ALA A 210 -8.86 -9.03 16.11
N GLY A 211 -8.22 -9.98 16.80
CA GLY A 211 -8.46 -11.42 16.65
C GLY A 211 -7.75 -12.05 15.45
N LEU A 212 -6.71 -11.41 14.91
CA LEU A 212 -5.87 -11.99 13.86
C LEU A 212 -4.62 -12.61 14.49
N ALA A 213 -4.20 -13.75 13.96
CA ALA A 213 -2.97 -14.42 14.34
C ALA A 213 -1.87 -14.25 13.27
N TYR A 214 -0.63 -14.07 13.69
CA TYR A 214 0.53 -14.05 12.80
C TYR A 214 0.59 -15.31 11.97
N TYR A 215 0.74 -15.18 10.65
CA TYR A 215 0.76 -16.31 9.71
C TYR A 215 2.13 -16.44 9.03
N PRO A 216 3.06 -17.23 9.57
CA PRO A 216 4.45 -17.30 9.13
C PRO A 216 4.62 -17.80 7.69
N LYS A 217 3.69 -18.63 7.19
CA LYS A 217 3.79 -19.22 5.84
C LYS A 217 3.83 -18.18 4.71
N LEU A 218 3.22 -17.01 4.92
CA LEU A 218 3.20 -15.91 3.95
C LEU A 218 3.97 -14.68 4.46
N SER A 219 4.72 -14.82 5.53
CA SER A 219 5.56 -13.76 6.08
C SER A 219 7.01 -13.96 5.68
N THR A 220 7.70 -12.87 5.35
CA THR A 220 9.13 -12.91 4.94
C THR A 220 9.84 -11.65 5.38
N GLN A 221 10.88 -11.75 6.20
CA GLN A 221 11.67 -10.61 6.67
C GLN A 221 10.78 -9.51 7.29
N LYS A 222 10.62 -8.37 6.62
CA LYS A 222 9.81 -7.24 7.08
C LYS A 222 8.32 -7.38 6.76
N VAL A 223 7.95 -8.17 5.75
CA VAL A 223 6.55 -8.37 5.36
C VAL A 223 5.93 -9.41 6.26
N VAL A 224 4.99 -8.98 7.10
CA VAL A 224 4.27 -9.84 8.04
C VAL A 224 2.82 -9.98 7.64
N THR A 225 2.32 -11.19 7.76
CA THR A 225 0.95 -11.54 7.40
C THR A 225 0.20 -11.99 8.63
N PHE A 226 -1.05 -11.53 8.76
CA PHE A 226 -1.96 -11.93 9.82
C PHE A 226 -3.26 -12.46 9.22
N ARG A 227 -3.88 -13.44 9.89
CA ARG A 227 -5.17 -14.02 9.49
C ARG A 227 -6.04 -14.36 10.69
N ARG A 228 -7.35 -14.15 10.58
CA ARG A 228 -8.32 -14.55 11.59
C ARG A 228 -8.50 -16.08 11.65
N ALA A 229 -8.51 -16.72 10.49
CA ALA A 229 -8.58 -18.17 10.37
C ALA A 229 -7.46 -18.67 9.48
N TRP A 230 -6.84 -19.78 9.88
CA TRP A 230 -5.82 -20.45 9.09
C TRP A 230 -6.47 -21.58 8.27
N PRO A 231 -6.01 -21.80 7.04
CA PRO A 231 -6.38 -23.01 6.34
C PRO A 231 -5.84 -24.20 7.13
N LEU A 232 -6.70 -25.17 7.37
CA LEU A 232 -6.35 -26.40 8.13
C LEU A 232 -5.45 -27.35 7.32
N ARG A 233 -5.06 -26.98 6.07
CA ARG A 233 -4.24 -27.82 5.19
C ARG A 233 -3.31 -26.97 4.31
#